data_ba39d664760249db60e9035e32005d15
#
_entry.id   ba39d664760249db60e9035e32005d15
#
_cell.length_a   1.000
_cell.length_b   1.000
_cell.length_c   1.000
_cell.angle_alpha   90.00
_cell.angle_beta   90.00
_cell.angle_gamma   90.00
#
_symmetry.space_group_name_H-M   'P 1'
#
loop_
_entity.id
_entity.type
_entity.pdbx_description
1 polymer ?
#
loop_
_entity_poly.entity_id
_entity_poly.type
_entity_poly.pdbx_seq_one_letter_code
_entity_poly.pdbx_strand_id
1 'polypeptide(L)'
;TVGYGTYGVLRGPRLKRVRVPLAKLPRGAHGFRIAVVSDVHLGPVLGRAHTQRIVDTINSAQPDLVAVVGDLVDGSVADLGHAAEPLARIRARHGTFFVTGNHEYFSGAEQWVDHVRELGMRPLENDRVEIAGFDLAGVNDVAGEREGQGPDFVRALGDRDRSRASVLLAHQPIVIHDAVRHGVDLQLSGHTHGGQLWPGNYIAAQANPTVAGLERYGDTQLYVSRGAGAWGPPVRVGAESDITVVELQSRQA
;
A
#
# COMPACT_ATOMS: atom_id res chain seq x y z
N THR A 1 25.04 14.62 0.26
CA THR A 1 23.64 14.36 0.65
C THR A 1 22.88 13.68 -0.49
N VAL A 2 22.90 14.24 -1.73
CA VAL A 2 22.23 13.67 -2.90
C VAL A 2 22.76 12.26 -3.22
N GLY A 3 24.07 12.06 -3.32
CA GLY A 3 24.65 10.75 -3.59
C GLY A 3 24.29 9.68 -2.57
N TYR A 4 24.20 10.02 -1.29
CA TYR A 4 23.72 9.10 -0.25
C TYR A 4 22.23 8.77 -0.43
N GLY A 5 21.42 9.79 -0.77
CA GLY A 5 19.97 9.60 -1.03
C GLY A 5 19.71 8.72 -2.24
N THR A 6 20.49 8.87 -3.32
CA THR A 6 20.42 8.01 -4.50
C THR A 6 20.84 6.57 -4.18
N TYR A 7 21.94 6.40 -3.47
CA TYR A 7 22.38 5.08 -3.03
C TYR A 7 21.31 4.37 -2.18
N GLY A 8 20.66 5.12 -1.27
CA GLY A 8 19.59 4.57 -0.43
C GLY A 8 18.41 4.01 -1.24
N VAL A 9 18.01 4.68 -2.32
CA VAL A 9 16.96 4.20 -3.22
C VAL A 9 17.42 2.97 -4.03
N LEU A 10 18.61 3.07 -4.62
CA LEU A 10 19.13 2.01 -5.51
C LEU A 10 19.43 0.70 -4.78
N ARG A 11 19.79 0.74 -3.50
CA ARG A 11 20.01 -0.48 -2.71
C ARG A 11 18.71 -1.21 -2.36
N GLY A 12 17.55 -0.54 -2.48
CA GLY A 12 16.23 -1.07 -2.15
C GLY A 12 15.70 -0.65 -0.77
N PRO A 13 14.39 -0.90 -0.53
CA PRO A 13 13.71 -0.45 0.68
C PRO A 13 14.18 -1.20 1.93
N ARG A 14 14.08 -0.53 3.08
CA ARG A 14 14.32 -1.14 4.39
C ARG A 14 13.05 -1.82 4.90
N LEU A 15 13.22 -2.97 5.53
CA LEU A 15 12.13 -3.65 6.23
C LEU A 15 11.88 -2.98 7.59
N LYS A 16 10.63 -2.57 7.82
CA LYS A 16 10.15 -2.05 9.11
C LYS A 16 9.09 -2.97 9.69
N ARG A 17 8.84 -2.84 10.99
CA ARG A 17 7.77 -3.56 11.69
C ARG A 17 6.98 -2.58 12.55
N VAL A 18 5.66 -2.71 12.49
CA VAL A 18 4.71 -1.94 13.29
C VAL A 18 3.67 -2.88 13.85
N ARG A 19 3.31 -2.72 15.13
CA ARG A 19 2.24 -3.47 15.78
C ARG A 19 1.00 -2.62 15.86
N VAL A 20 -0.12 -3.17 15.40
CA VAL A 20 -1.41 -2.45 15.35
C VAL A 20 -2.45 -3.25 16.13
N PRO A 21 -2.85 -2.78 17.32
CA PRO A 21 -3.89 -3.44 18.08
C PRO A 21 -5.27 -3.08 17.52
N LEU A 22 -6.09 -4.10 17.27
CA LEU A 22 -7.46 -3.98 16.78
C LEU A 22 -8.43 -4.65 17.79
N ALA A 23 -9.43 -3.89 18.26
CA ALA A 23 -10.38 -4.36 19.28
C ALA A 23 -11.24 -5.54 18.80
N LYS A 24 -11.60 -5.54 17.51
CA LYS A 24 -12.49 -6.56 16.92
C LYS A 24 -11.72 -7.73 16.28
N LEU A 25 -10.39 -7.72 16.28
CA LEU A 25 -9.60 -8.80 15.70
C LEU A 25 -9.76 -10.07 16.53
N PRO A 26 -10.16 -11.21 15.94
CA PRO A 26 -10.29 -12.46 16.67
C PRO A 26 -8.92 -12.95 17.18
N ARG A 27 -8.90 -13.68 18.29
CA ARG A 27 -7.65 -14.27 18.85
C ARG A 27 -6.86 -15.10 17.85
N GLY A 28 -7.55 -15.84 16.98
CA GLY A 28 -6.92 -16.67 15.95
C GLY A 28 -6.13 -15.89 14.91
N ALA A 29 -6.35 -14.57 14.80
CA ALA A 29 -5.61 -13.67 13.91
C ALA A 29 -4.56 -12.82 14.65
N HIS A 30 -4.35 -13.03 15.95
CA HIS A 30 -3.28 -12.36 16.69
C HIS A 30 -1.91 -12.67 16.09
N GLY A 31 -1.13 -11.64 15.81
CA GLY A 31 0.18 -11.78 15.18
C GLY A 31 0.14 -11.92 13.65
N PHE A 32 -1.03 -11.76 13.02
CA PHE A 32 -1.15 -11.78 11.56
C PHE A 32 -0.33 -10.66 10.92
N ARG A 33 0.54 -11.00 9.95
CA ARG A 33 1.52 -10.08 9.36
C ARG A 33 1.14 -9.69 7.94
N ILE A 34 0.90 -8.39 7.72
CA ILE A 34 0.65 -7.79 6.42
C ILE A 34 1.90 -7.03 5.99
N ALA A 35 2.56 -7.45 4.89
CA ALA A 35 3.61 -6.64 4.28
C ALA A 35 2.96 -5.56 3.40
N VAL A 36 3.13 -4.31 3.78
CA VAL A 36 2.64 -3.15 3.04
C VAL A 36 3.72 -2.66 2.10
N VAL A 37 3.40 -2.65 0.81
CA VAL A 37 4.26 -2.17 -0.29
C VAL A 37 3.51 -1.06 -1.01
N SER A 38 4.13 0.08 -1.23
CA SER A 38 3.55 1.22 -1.93
C SER A 38 4.59 1.98 -2.71
N ASP A 39 4.15 2.77 -3.68
CA ASP A 39 4.99 3.77 -4.33
C ASP A 39 6.30 3.18 -4.85
N VAL A 40 6.18 2.11 -5.62
CA VAL A 40 7.33 1.42 -6.23
C VAL A 40 7.89 2.22 -7.39
N HIS A 41 7.01 2.89 -8.15
CA HIS A 41 7.34 3.75 -9.28
C HIS A 41 8.31 3.08 -10.27
N LEU A 42 7.92 1.89 -10.78
CA LEU A 42 8.68 1.24 -11.83
C LEU A 42 8.80 2.17 -13.04
N GLY A 43 9.99 2.31 -13.53
CA GLY A 43 10.33 3.20 -14.63
C GLY A 43 11.68 2.88 -15.23
N PRO A 44 12.23 3.74 -16.09
CA PRO A 44 13.49 3.47 -16.78
C PRO A 44 14.69 3.26 -15.84
N VAL A 45 14.66 3.88 -14.64
CA VAL A 45 15.76 3.78 -13.66
C VAL A 45 15.47 2.70 -12.61
N LEU A 46 14.26 2.68 -12.09
CA LEU A 46 13.80 1.69 -11.12
C LEU A 46 13.08 0.54 -11.85
N GLY A 47 13.84 -0.30 -12.52
CA GLY A 47 13.33 -1.40 -13.36
C GLY A 47 13.32 -2.74 -12.64
N ARG A 48 13.41 -3.82 -13.41
CA ARG A 48 13.33 -5.23 -12.98
C ARG A 48 14.22 -5.58 -11.78
N ALA A 49 15.45 -5.07 -11.74
CA ALA A 49 16.36 -5.33 -10.62
C ALA A 49 15.87 -4.70 -9.30
N HIS A 50 15.19 -3.55 -9.38
CA HIS A 50 14.54 -2.92 -8.23
C HIS A 50 13.36 -3.76 -7.74
N THR A 51 12.51 -4.21 -8.66
CA THR A 51 11.38 -5.11 -8.33
C THR A 51 11.88 -6.40 -7.67
N GLN A 52 12.98 -6.99 -8.17
CA GLN A 52 13.55 -8.19 -7.57
C GLN A 52 13.98 -7.95 -6.11
N ARG A 53 14.65 -6.84 -5.82
CA ARG A 53 15.04 -6.50 -4.43
C ARG A 53 13.82 -6.32 -3.52
N ILE A 54 12.75 -5.72 -4.02
CA ILE A 54 11.48 -5.58 -3.29
C ILE A 54 10.91 -6.97 -2.98
N VAL A 55 10.85 -7.87 -3.96
CA VAL A 55 10.35 -9.24 -3.77
C VAL A 55 11.19 -10.01 -2.77
N ASP A 56 12.52 -9.91 -2.85
CA ASP A 56 13.42 -10.58 -1.92
C ASP A 56 13.22 -10.06 -0.48
N THR A 57 13.02 -8.74 -0.32
CA THR A 57 12.74 -8.12 0.98
C THR A 57 11.39 -8.59 1.55
N ILE A 58 10.33 -8.62 0.74
CA ILE A 58 9.01 -9.12 1.13
C ILE A 58 9.11 -10.58 1.58
N ASN A 59 9.71 -11.43 0.74
CA ASN A 59 9.80 -12.88 1.00
C ASN A 59 10.65 -13.18 2.23
N SER A 60 11.69 -12.39 2.51
CA SER A 60 12.51 -12.51 3.73
C SER A 60 11.71 -12.25 5.01
N ALA A 61 10.68 -11.42 4.94
CA ALA A 61 9.81 -11.12 6.07
C ALA A 61 8.79 -12.23 6.37
N GLN A 62 8.58 -13.17 5.44
CA GLN A 62 7.59 -14.25 5.54
C GLN A 62 6.20 -13.73 5.98
N PRO A 63 5.59 -12.80 5.24
CA PRO A 63 4.28 -12.25 5.60
C PRO A 63 3.17 -13.28 5.42
N ASP A 64 2.07 -13.10 6.16
CA ASP A 64 0.86 -13.88 5.95
C ASP A 64 0.07 -13.38 4.72
N LEU A 65 0.19 -12.08 4.43
CA LEU A 65 -0.46 -11.40 3.32
C LEU A 65 0.42 -10.25 2.83
N VAL A 66 0.38 -9.94 1.52
CA VAL A 66 1.02 -8.74 0.96
C VAL A 66 -0.05 -7.79 0.43
N ALA A 67 0.04 -6.53 0.83
CA ALA A 67 -0.82 -5.45 0.37
C ALA A 67 0.01 -4.45 -0.45
N VAL A 68 -0.24 -4.40 -1.77
CA VAL A 68 0.33 -3.41 -2.67
C VAL A 68 -0.66 -2.25 -2.78
N VAL A 69 -0.33 -1.12 -2.17
CA VAL A 69 -1.27 -0.01 -1.99
C VAL A 69 -1.00 1.14 -2.98
N GLY A 70 -0.89 0.81 -4.26
CA GLY A 70 -0.87 1.76 -5.36
C GLY A 70 0.50 2.33 -5.73
N ASP A 71 0.51 3.08 -6.82
CA ASP A 71 1.67 3.71 -7.44
C ASP A 71 2.81 2.70 -7.73
N LEU A 72 2.43 1.62 -8.39
CA LEU A 72 3.36 0.57 -8.79
C LEU A 72 4.25 1.03 -9.94
N VAL A 73 3.74 1.89 -10.82
CA VAL A 73 4.33 2.14 -12.15
C VAL A 73 4.25 3.62 -12.58
N ASP A 74 5.22 4.02 -13.42
CA ASP A 74 5.29 5.33 -14.08
C ASP A 74 5.33 5.19 -15.62
N GLY A 75 4.58 4.25 -16.18
CA GLY A 75 4.50 4.02 -17.63
C GLY A 75 3.61 2.83 -17.99
N SER A 76 3.43 2.59 -19.27
CA SER A 76 2.51 1.58 -19.80
C SER A 76 2.95 0.14 -19.48
N VAL A 77 2.00 -0.80 -19.55
CA VAL A 77 2.30 -2.24 -19.47
C VAL A 77 3.24 -2.66 -20.61
N ALA A 78 3.08 -2.10 -21.81
CA ALA A 78 3.96 -2.41 -22.94
C ALA A 78 5.43 -2.09 -22.65
N ASP A 79 5.69 -0.99 -21.92
CA ASP A 79 7.05 -0.55 -21.61
C ASP A 79 7.62 -1.22 -20.34
N LEU A 80 6.79 -1.43 -19.33
CA LEU A 80 7.22 -1.79 -17.98
C LEU A 80 6.74 -3.15 -17.49
N GLY A 81 5.88 -3.87 -18.23
CA GLY A 81 5.37 -5.17 -17.83
C GLY A 81 6.48 -6.16 -17.48
N HIS A 82 7.56 -6.21 -18.28
CA HIS A 82 8.73 -7.05 -18.01
C HIS A 82 9.48 -6.67 -16.72
N ALA A 83 9.44 -5.39 -16.33
CA ALA A 83 10.03 -4.93 -15.07
C ALA A 83 9.21 -5.36 -13.85
N ALA A 84 7.92 -5.56 -14.02
CA ALA A 84 7.00 -6.01 -12.97
C ALA A 84 6.99 -7.54 -12.77
N GLU A 85 7.47 -8.34 -13.74
CA GLU A 85 7.44 -9.82 -13.68
C GLU A 85 7.96 -10.43 -12.36
N PRO A 86 9.01 -9.92 -11.69
CA PRO A 86 9.45 -10.50 -10.43
C PRO A 86 8.37 -10.54 -9.35
N LEU A 87 7.35 -9.66 -9.41
CA LEU A 87 6.23 -9.65 -8.46
C LEU A 87 5.44 -10.98 -8.43
N ALA A 88 5.46 -11.74 -9.54
CA ALA A 88 4.87 -13.08 -9.58
C ALA A 88 5.55 -14.08 -8.61
N ARG A 89 6.72 -13.75 -8.06
CA ARG A 89 7.47 -14.57 -7.10
C ARG A 89 7.24 -14.18 -5.64
N ILE A 90 6.34 -13.25 -5.36
CA ILE A 90 5.92 -12.92 -4.01
C ILE A 90 5.28 -14.15 -3.37
N ARG A 91 5.65 -14.42 -2.11
CA ARG A 91 5.16 -15.55 -1.33
C ARG A 91 4.44 -15.06 -0.08
N ALA A 92 3.16 -15.34 0.00
CA ALA A 92 2.36 -15.07 1.19
C ALA A 92 1.25 -16.11 1.31
N ARG A 93 0.99 -16.58 2.52
CA ARG A 93 0.02 -17.63 2.80
C ARG A 93 -1.39 -17.30 2.29
N HIS A 94 -1.79 -16.04 2.42
CA HIS A 94 -3.10 -15.54 2.01
C HIS A 94 -3.06 -14.74 0.71
N GLY A 95 -1.93 -14.77 0.00
CA GLY A 95 -1.76 -14.12 -1.30
C GLY A 95 -1.38 -12.64 -1.24
N THR A 96 -1.39 -12.03 -2.40
CA THR A 96 -1.04 -10.63 -2.63
C THR A 96 -2.27 -9.88 -3.15
N PHE A 97 -2.60 -8.76 -2.52
CA PHE A 97 -3.71 -7.89 -2.90
C PHE A 97 -3.18 -6.54 -3.39
N PHE A 98 -3.91 -5.96 -4.33
CA PHE A 98 -3.54 -4.72 -4.98
C PHE A 98 -4.71 -3.73 -4.99
N VAL A 99 -4.42 -2.46 -4.78
CA VAL A 99 -5.31 -1.34 -5.10
C VAL A 99 -4.58 -0.33 -5.96
N THR A 100 -5.30 0.38 -6.82
CA THR A 100 -4.72 1.42 -7.67
C THR A 100 -4.25 2.62 -6.85
N GLY A 101 -3.17 3.26 -7.30
CA GLY A 101 -2.81 4.63 -6.95
C GLY A 101 -3.11 5.58 -8.12
N ASN A 102 -2.76 6.85 -7.97
CA ASN A 102 -3.00 7.84 -9.01
C ASN A 102 -2.13 7.62 -10.26
N HIS A 103 -0.94 7.03 -10.10
CA HIS A 103 -0.05 6.76 -11.23
C HIS A 103 -0.56 5.64 -12.14
N GLU A 104 -1.32 4.70 -11.65
CA GLU A 104 -1.98 3.70 -12.51
C GLU A 104 -2.93 4.38 -13.50
N TYR A 105 -3.69 5.41 -13.08
CA TYR A 105 -4.58 6.16 -13.99
C TYR A 105 -3.82 6.98 -15.04
N PHE A 106 -2.61 7.44 -14.73
CA PHE A 106 -1.75 8.09 -15.72
C PHE A 106 -1.08 7.11 -16.69
N SER A 107 -0.96 5.83 -16.30
CA SER A 107 -0.21 4.78 -16.98
C SER A 107 -1.09 3.75 -17.69
N GLY A 108 -2.43 3.87 -17.59
CA GLY A 108 -3.40 2.89 -18.10
C GLY A 108 -3.87 1.93 -17.02
N ALA A 109 -4.79 2.39 -16.15
CA ALA A 109 -5.22 1.65 -14.97
C ALA A 109 -5.80 0.27 -15.29
N GLU A 110 -6.68 0.17 -16.29
CA GLU A 110 -7.31 -1.09 -16.68
C GLU A 110 -6.26 -2.14 -17.10
N GLN A 111 -5.32 -1.77 -17.97
CA GLN A 111 -4.26 -2.66 -18.43
C GLN A 111 -3.35 -3.09 -17.26
N TRP A 112 -3.05 -2.20 -16.33
CA TRP A 112 -2.25 -2.54 -15.16
C TRP A 112 -3.00 -3.44 -14.18
N VAL A 113 -4.29 -3.22 -13.97
CA VAL A 113 -5.14 -4.10 -13.14
C VAL A 113 -5.17 -5.51 -13.73
N ASP A 114 -5.31 -5.64 -15.06
CA ASP A 114 -5.26 -6.93 -15.72
C ASP A 114 -3.87 -7.58 -15.62
N HIS A 115 -2.81 -6.79 -15.83
CA HIS A 115 -1.44 -7.31 -15.76
C HIS A 115 -1.06 -7.79 -14.34
N VAL A 116 -1.47 -7.09 -13.26
CA VAL A 116 -1.21 -7.57 -11.90
C VAL A 116 -1.99 -8.85 -11.58
N ARG A 117 -3.17 -9.08 -12.18
CA ARG A 117 -3.87 -10.37 -12.10
C ARG A 117 -3.07 -11.49 -12.75
N GLU A 118 -2.49 -11.25 -13.93
CA GLU A 118 -1.61 -12.22 -14.61
C GLU A 118 -0.38 -12.55 -13.76
N LEU A 119 0.13 -11.60 -12.98
CA LEU A 119 1.23 -11.79 -12.02
C LEU A 119 0.80 -12.49 -10.72
N GLY A 120 -0.47 -12.89 -10.60
CA GLY A 120 -0.99 -13.64 -9.44
C GLY A 120 -1.44 -12.76 -8.27
N MET A 121 -1.57 -11.45 -8.44
CA MET A 121 -2.16 -10.57 -7.44
C MET A 121 -3.68 -10.50 -7.61
N ARG A 122 -4.37 -10.21 -6.52
CA ARG A 122 -5.82 -9.94 -6.52
C ARG A 122 -6.09 -8.44 -6.38
N PRO A 123 -6.51 -7.74 -7.45
CA PRO A 123 -6.99 -6.38 -7.33
C PRO A 123 -8.28 -6.33 -6.50
N LEU A 124 -8.38 -5.34 -5.62
CA LEU A 124 -9.60 -5.00 -4.90
C LEU A 124 -10.14 -3.68 -5.48
N GLU A 125 -11.01 -3.81 -6.47
CA GLU A 125 -11.62 -2.68 -7.18
C GLU A 125 -12.94 -2.32 -6.50
N ASN A 126 -12.90 -1.55 -5.41
CA ASN A 126 -14.06 -1.30 -4.55
C ASN A 126 -14.70 -2.61 -4.09
N ASP A 127 -13.88 -3.52 -3.58
CA ASP A 127 -14.25 -4.88 -3.23
C ASP A 127 -13.67 -5.28 -1.86
N ARG A 128 -14.13 -6.40 -1.34
CA ARG A 128 -13.74 -6.94 -0.04
C ARG A 128 -13.63 -8.46 -0.06
N VAL A 129 -12.71 -8.96 0.77
CA VAL A 129 -12.60 -10.39 1.07
C VAL A 129 -12.52 -10.62 2.57
N GLU A 130 -13.01 -11.75 3.03
CA GLU A 130 -12.78 -12.21 4.39
C GLU A 130 -11.49 -13.03 4.47
N ILE A 131 -10.60 -12.69 5.40
CA ILE A 131 -9.32 -13.36 5.61
C ILE A 131 -9.09 -13.56 7.10
N ALA A 132 -8.85 -14.79 7.54
CA ALA A 132 -8.49 -15.12 8.93
C ALA A 132 -9.45 -14.50 9.98
N GLY A 133 -10.72 -14.28 9.63
CA GLY A 133 -11.74 -13.72 10.52
C GLY A 133 -11.76 -12.19 10.61
N PHE A 134 -11.09 -11.49 9.70
CA PHE A 134 -11.25 -10.04 9.49
C PHE A 134 -11.57 -9.74 8.02
N ASP A 135 -12.10 -8.56 7.76
CA ASP A 135 -12.39 -8.08 6.41
C ASP A 135 -11.20 -7.29 5.86
N LEU A 136 -10.70 -7.68 4.69
CA LEU A 136 -9.75 -6.89 3.89
C LEU A 136 -10.53 -6.25 2.74
N ALA A 137 -10.68 -4.95 2.77
CA ALA A 137 -11.32 -4.16 1.72
C ALA A 137 -10.29 -3.35 0.93
N GLY A 138 -10.60 -3.01 -0.31
CA GLY A 138 -9.83 -2.09 -1.12
C GLY A 138 -10.75 -1.15 -1.88
N VAL A 139 -10.33 0.11 -1.98
CA VAL A 139 -11.01 1.10 -2.82
C VAL A 139 -10.07 1.62 -3.90
N ASN A 140 -10.64 1.97 -5.04
CA ASN A 140 -9.92 2.61 -6.13
C ASN A 140 -9.40 3.98 -5.68
N ASP A 141 -8.35 4.46 -6.34
CA ASP A 141 -7.82 5.79 -6.07
C ASP A 141 -8.78 6.90 -6.47
N VAL A 142 -8.68 8.04 -5.78
CA VAL A 142 -9.48 9.24 -6.07
C VAL A 142 -9.22 9.79 -7.47
N ALA A 143 -8.07 9.53 -8.07
CA ALA A 143 -7.78 9.92 -9.46
C ALA A 143 -8.73 9.24 -10.44
N GLY A 144 -9.26 8.07 -10.12
CA GLY A 144 -10.27 7.37 -10.93
C GLY A 144 -11.62 8.07 -11.01
N GLU A 145 -11.92 9.05 -10.15
CA GLU A 145 -13.18 9.80 -10.22
C GLU A 145 -13.41 10.47 -11.58
N ARG A 146 -12.34 10.93 -12.23
CA ARG A 146 -12.40 11.56 -13.56
C ARG A 146 -12.86 10.60 -14.65
N GLU A 147 -12.70 9.31 -14.42
CA GLU A 147 -13.08 8.21 -15.33
C GLU A 147 -14.34 7.47 -14.85
N GLY A 148 -14.99 7.96 -13.78
CA GLY A 148 -16.13 7.28 -13.15
C GLY A 148 -15.75 6.02 -12.40
N GLN A 149 -14.47 5.86 -12.06
CA GLN A 149 -13.89 4.68 -11.41
C GLN A 149 -13.29 5.01 -10.03
N GLY A 150 -13.74 6.08 -9.39
CA GLY A 150 -13.25 6.50 -8.07
C GLY A 150 -13.57 5.53 -6.94
N PRO A 151 -13.22 5.91 -5.69
CA PRO A 151 -13.48 5.08 -4.52
C PRO A 151 -14.98 4.96 -4.23
N ASP A 152 -15.46 3.73 -4.04
CA ASP A 152 -16.83 3.42 -3.63
C ASP A 152 -16.81 2.63 -2.32
N PHE A 153 -16.93 3.37 -1.23
CA PHE A 153 -16.93 2.81 0.13
C PHE A 153 -18.19 2.00 0.44
N VAL A 154 -19.32 2.35 -0.18
CA VAL A 154 -20.58 1.61 0.03
C VAL A 154 -20.48 0.24 -0.61
N ARG A 155 -19.95 0.16 -1.81
CA ARG A 155 -19.71 -1.11 -2.50
C ARG A 155 -18.69 -1.98 -1.74
N ALA A 156 -17.59 -1.39 -1.28
CA ALA A 156 -16.53 -2.13 -0.62
C ALA A 156 -16.91 -2.57 0.82
N LEU A 157 -17.70 -1.78 1.55
CA LEU A 157 -17.87 -1.92 3.00
C LEU A 157 -19.32 -1.96 3.49
N GLY A 158 -20.31 -1.62 2.64
CA GLY A 158 -21.68 -1.33 3.07
C GLY A 158 -22.42 -2.50 3.69
N ASP A 159 -22.19 -3.71 3.21
CA ASP A 159 -22.87 -4.94 3.65
C ASP A 159 -22.02 -5.82 4.60
N ARG A 160 -20.88 -5.32 5.07
CA ARG A 160 -19.99 -6.10 5.94
C ARG A 160 -20.57 -6.34 7.34
N ASP A 161 -20.12 -7.37 8.00
CA ASP A 161 -20.34 -7.57 9.43
C ASP A 161 -19.47 -6.60 10.25
N ARG A 162 -20.11 -5.57 10.85
CA ARG A 162 -19.42 -4.53 11.61
C ARG A 162 -18.85 -4.98 12.95
N SER A 163 -19.19 -6.18 13.42
CA SER A 163 -18.58 -6.79 14.59
C SER A 163 -17.17 -7.34 14.29
N ARG A 164 -16.86 -7.54 13.02
CA ARG A 164 -15.58 -8.03 12.52
C ARG A 164 -14.61 -6.87 12.32
N ALA A 165 -13.32 -7.11 12.60
CA ALA A 165 -12.28 -6.13 12.30
C ALA A 165 -12.21 -5.91 10.78
N SER A 166 -11.92 -4.68 10.36
CA SER A 166 -11.76 -4.31 8.95
C SER A 166 -10.44 -3.58 8.70
N VAL A 167 -9.73 -4.04 7.67
CA VAL A 167 -8.51 -3.40 7.14
C VAL A 167 -8.83 -2.89 5.74
N LEU A 168 -8.63 -1.61 5.50
CA LEU A 168 -8.87 -0.94 4.22
C LEU A 168 -7.54 -0.66 3.53
N LEU A 169 -7.40 -1.07 2.29
CA LEU A 169 -6.35 -0.64 1.38
C LEU A 169 -6.85 0.56 0.59
N ALA A 170 -6.16 1.68 0.70
CA ALA A 170 -6.46 2.91 -0.05
C ALA A 170 -5.17 3.69 -0.25
N HIS A 171 -4.83 4.02 -1.50
CA HIS A 171 -3.54 4.63 -1.79
C HIS A 171 -3.35 5.96 -1.08
N GLN A 172 -4.30 6.89 -1.21
CA GLN A 172 -4.14 8.23 -0.64
C GLN A 172 -4.67 8.34 0.81
N PRO A 173 -3.88 8.88 1.74
CA PRO A 173 -4.28 9.06 3.14
C PRO A 173 -5.53 9.93 3.33
N ILE A 174 -5.82 10.82 2.39
CA ILE A 174 -6.94 11.78 2.51
C ILE A 174 -8.30 11.10 2.70
N VAL A 175 -8.48 9.88 2.21
CA VAL A 175 -9.73 9.13 2.35
C VAL A 175 -9.98 8.59 3.77
N ILE A 176 -9.10 8.89 4.73
CA ILE A 176 -9.28 8.47 6.14
C ILE A 176 -10.61 8.95 6.72
N HIS A 177 -11.10 10.11 6.30
CA HIS A 177 -12.38 10.63 6.80
C HIS A 177 -13.56 9.78 6.34
N ASP A 178 -13.49 9.22 5.12
CA ASP A 178 -14.47 8.24 4.63
C ASP A 178 -14.34 6.91 5.37
N ALA A 179 -13.12 6.44 5.59
CA ALA A 179 -12.87 5.23 6.37
C ALA A 179 -13.46 5.32 7.79
N VAL A 180 -13.28 6.47 8.46
CA VAL A 180 -13.89 6.75 9.78
C VAL A 180 -15.43 6.67 9.72
N ARG A 181 -16.06 7.32 8.73
CA ARG A 181 -17.52 7.28 8.54
C ARG A 181 -18.05 5.86 8.33
N HIS A 182 -17.27 5.01 7.67
CA HIS A 182 -17.64 3.61 7.45
C HIS A 182 -17.19 2.66 8.57
N GLY A 183 -16.60 3.18 9.65
CA GLY A 183 -16.18 2.42 10.83
C GLY A 183 -15.06 1.40 10.53
N VAL A 184 -14.13 1.76 9.67
CA VAL A 184 -12.91 0.97 9.39
C VAL A 184 -12.01 0.98 10.62
N ASP A 185 -11.39 -0.15 10.94
CA ASP A 185 -10.50 -0.25 12.10
C ASP A 185 -9.06 0.16 11.77
N LEU A 186 -8.59 -0.15 10.55
CA LEU A 186 -7.25 0.20 10.06
C LEU A 186 -7.27 0.53 8.58
N GLN A 187 -6.74 1.69 8.19
CA GLN A 187 -6.43 2.03 6.79
C GLN A 187 -4.93 1.93 6.55
N LEU A 188 -4.53 1.29 5.43
CA LEU A 188 -3.16 1.19 4.95
C LEU A 188 -3.01 2.03 3.68
N SER A 189 -2.08 2.97 3.67
CA SER A 189 -1.88 3.96 2.60
C SER A 189 -0.42 4.20 2.26
N GLY A 190 -0.18 4.87 1.13
CA GLY A 190 1.12 5.35 0.66
C GLY A 190 1.04 6.80 0.20
N HIS A 191 1.39 7.06 -1.05
CA HIS A 191 1.25 8.34 -1.78
C HIS A 191 2.20 9.47 -1.38
N THR A 192 2.48 9.63 -0.12
CA THR A 192 3.19 10.81 0.42
C THR A 192 4.69 10.76 0.27
N HIS A 193 5.25 9.57 0.04
CA HIS A 193 6.70 9.28 0.07
C HIS A 193 7.41 9.73 1.37
N GLY A 194 6.67 10.08 2.44
CA GLY A 194 7.23 10.73 3.61
C GLY A 194 7.82 12.12 3.29
N GLY A 195 7.36 12.73 2.18
CA GLY A 195 7.88 13.99 1.64
C GLY A 195 9.11 13.83 0.74
N GLN A 196 9.61 12.61 0.56
CA GLN A 196 10.74 12.17 -0.29
C GLN A 196 12.05 12.96 -0.11
N LEU A 197 12.02 14.28 -0.25
CA LEU A 197 13.18 15.19 -0.11
C LEU A 197 12.90 16.20 0.99
N TRP A 198 13.66 16.14 2.09
CA TRP A 198 13.59 17.20 3.10
C TRP A 198 13.90 18.58 2.46
N PRO A 199 13.10 19.62 2.70
CA PRO A 199 11.98 19.74 3.65
C PRO A 199 10.58 19.44 3.05
N GLY A 200 10.48 18.65 1.98
CA GLY A 200 9.23 18.33 1.29
C GLY A 200 8.15 17.69 2.18
N ASN A 201 8.54 17.10 3.33
CA ASN A 201 7.59 16.58 4.31
C ASN A 201 6.64 17.67 4.86
N TYR A 202 7.08 18.92 4.97
CA TYR A 202 6.21 20.04 5.40
C TYR A 202 5.19 20.42 4.31
N ILE A 203 5.56 20.26 3.03
CA ILE A 203 4.64 20.51 1.91
C ILE A 203 3.62 19.37 1.85
N ALA A 204 4.07 18.12 1.95
CA ALA A 204 3.19 16.94 1.97
C ALA A 204 2.17 17.01 3.13
N ALA A 205 2.56 17.54 4.29
CA ALA A 205 1.68 17.70 5.44
C ALA A 205 0.56 18.73 5.25
N GLN A 206 0.67 19.62 4.27
CA GLN A 206 -0.41 20.55 3.95
C GLN A 206 -1.55 19.90 3.15
N ALA A 207 -1.23 18.87 2.38
CA ALA A 207 -2.17 18.16 1.51
C ALA A 207 -2.65 16.82 2.06
N ASN A 208 -1.97 16.28 3.07
CA ASN A 208 -2.26 14.95 3.62
C ASN A 208 -2.43 15.01 5.14
N PRO A 209 -3.44 14.31 5.67
CA PRO A 209 -3.69 14.27 7.12
C PRO A 209 -2.53 13.63 7.90
N THR A 210 -1.88 12.64 7.31
CA THR A 210 -0.68 11.96 7.84
C THR A 210 0.34 11.79 6.74
N VAL A 211 1.61 12.12 7.00
CA VAL A 211 2.69 12.01 6.01
C VAL A 211 3.39 10.66 6.08
N ALA A 212 3.56 10.09 7.24
CA ALA A 212 4.16 8.75 7.41
C ALA A 212 3.91 8.22 8.83
N GLY A 213 3.86 6.88 8.94
CA GLY A 213 3.72 6.21 10.23
C GLY A 213 2.27 5.94 10.62
N LEU A 214 2.07 5.60 11.88
CA LEU A 214 0.77 5.22 12.43
C LEU A 214 0.15 6.38 13.21
N GLU A 215 -1.06 6.78 12.84
CA GLU A 215 -1.86 7.79 13.54
C GLU A 215 -3.29 7.31 13.77
N ARG A 216 -4.00 7.99 14.66
CA ARG A 216 -5.35 7.63 15.04
C ARG A 216 -6.36 8.73 14.72
N TYR A 217 -7.46 8.35 14.08
CA TYR A 217 -8.60 9.20 13.70
C TYR A 217 -9.88 8.60 14.31
N GLY A 218 -10.29 9.09 15.46
CA GLY A 218 -11.39 8.47 16.21
C GLY A 218 -11.06 7.03 16.60
N ASP A 219 -11.88 6.08 16.15
CA ASP A 219 -11.65 4.64 16.36
C ASP A 219 -10.86 3.98 15.23
N THR A 220 -10.60 4.70 14.13
CA THR A 220 -9.83 4.22 12.99
C THR A 220 -8.34 4.55 13.16
N GLN A 221 -7.46 3.59 12.85
CA GLN A 221 -6.04 3.82 12.75
C GLN A 221 -5.66 3.98 11.27
N LEU A 222 -4.72 4.87 10.98
CA LEU A 222 -4.15 5.09 9.65
C LEU A 222 -2.65 4.80 9.70
N TYR A 223 -2.19 3.88 8.88
CA TYR A 223 -0.76 3.69 8.64
C TYR A 223 -0.40 4.19 7.24
N VAL A 224 0.58 5.08 7.14
CA VAL A 224 1.09 5.62 5.88
C VAL A 224 2.54 5.16 5.68
N SER A 225 2.76 4.37 4.62
CA SER A 225 4.09 3.95 4.17
C SER A 225 4.84 5.13 3.54
N ARG A 226 6.17 5.12 3.66
CA ARG A 226 7.02 6.05 2.90
C ARG A 226 7.26 5.59 1.47
N GLY A 227 6.82 4.38 1.13
CA GLY A 227 6.99 3.80 -0.19
C GLY A 227 8.34 3.12 -0.42
N ALA A 228 8.35 2.19 -1.37
CA ALA A 228 9.50 1.32 -1.67
C ALA A 228 10.44 1.89 -2.73
N GLY A 229 9.93 2.77 -3.61
CA GLY A 229 10.68 3.41 -4.69
C GLY A 229 10.91 4.91 -4.48
N ALA A 230 10.90 5.65 -5.55
CA ALA A 230 10.97 7.11 -5.55
C ALA A 230 10.27 7.66 -6.80
N TRP A 231 9.51 8.71 -6.64
CA TRP A 231 8.90 9.43 -7.75
C TRP A 231 9.91 10.40 -8.39
N GLY A 232 9.99 10.39 -9.73
CA GLY A 232 10.92 11.23 -10.48
C GLY A 232 12.39 10.79 -10.28
N PRO A 233 13.32 11.68 -9.92
CA PRO A 233 14.69 11.30 -9.68
C PRO A 233 14.80 10.30 -8.51
N PRO A 234 15.64 9.23 -8.64
CA PRO A 234 15.76 8.19 -7.62
C PRO A 234 16.57 8.67 -6.42
N VAL A 235 16.08 9.69 -5.74
CA VAL A 235 16.75 10.34 -4.59
C VAL A 235 15.76 10.51 -3.45
N ARG A 236 16.16 10.12 -2.24
CA ARG A 236 15.41 10.37 -1.00
C ARG A 236 16.33 10.97 0.05
N VAL A 237 15.89 12.05 0.69
CA VAL A 237 16.62 12.72 1.77
C VAL A 237 15.68 12.95 2.96
N GLY A 238 16.00 12.34 4.09
CA GLY A 238 15.17 12.44 5.31
C GLY A 238 13.92 11.53 5.31
N ALA A 239 13.68 10.79 4.23
CA ALA A 239 12.55 9.88 4.08
C ALA A 239 12.99 8.58 3.40
N GLU A 240 13.74 7.74 4.10
CA GLU A 240 14.21 6.45 3.56
C GLU A 240 13.03 5.58 3.09
N SER A 241 13.22 4.90 1.95
CA SER A 241 12.24 3.94 1.42
C SER A 241 12.05 2.75 2.34
N ASP A 242 10.81 2.28 2.47
CA ASP A 242 10.48 1.16 3.32
C ASP A 242 9.45 0.19 2.72
N ILE A 243 9.51 -1.03 3.24
CA ILE A 243 8.42 -2.01 3.23
C ILE A 243 8.10 -2.26 4.68
N THR A 244 6.84 -2.12 5.08
CA THR A 244 6.46 -2.29 6.49
C THR A 244 5.64 -3.53 6.69
N VAL A 245 6.08 -4.38 7.62
CA VAL A 245 5.27 -5.47 8.15
C VAL A 245 4.39 -4.92 9.28
N VAL A 246 3.11 -4.82 9.00
CA VAL A 246 2.08 -4.50 9.97
C VAL A 246 1.63 -5.79 10.64
N GLU A 247 1.92 -5.93 11.92
CA GLU A 247 1.50 -7.06 12.75
C GLU A 247 0.21 -6.71 13.49
N LEU A 248 -0.88 -7.37 13.13
CA LEU A 248 -2.18 -7.16 13.77
C LEU A 248 -2.22 -7.83 15.13
N GLN A 249 -2.69 -7.10 16.15
CA GLN A 249 -2.80 -7.62 17.52
C GLN A 249 -4.25 -7.61 17.98
N SER A 250 -4.75 -8.78 18.38
CA SER A 250 -6.05 -8.90 19.03
C SER A 250 -6.00 -8.29 20.44
N ARG A 251 -7.03 -7.52 20.78
CA ARG A 251 -7.30 -7.04 22.14
C ARG A 251 -8.37 -7.87 22.86
N GLN A 252 -8.87 -8.91 22.23
CA GLN A 252 -9.84 -9.78 22.85
C GLN A 252 -9.14 -10.64 23.91
N ALA A 253 -9.63 -10.53 25.15
CA ALA A 253 -9.12 -11.27 26.31
C ALA A 253 -9.42 -12.78 26.21
#